data_95fcfd84a6fb55f6b0e6812212e6090e
#
_entry.id   95fcfd84a6fb55f6b0e6812212e6090e
#
_cell.length_a   1.000
_cell.length_b   1.000
_cell.length_c   1.000
_cell.angle_alpha   90.00
_cell.angle_beta   90.00
_cell.angle_gamma   90.00
#
_symmetry.space_group_name_H-M   'P 1'
#
loop_
_entity.id
_entity.type
_entity.pdbx_description
1 polymer ?
#
loop_
_entity_poly.entity_id
_entity_poly.type
_entity_poly.pdbx_seq_one_letter_code
_entity_poly.pdbx_strand_id
1 'polypeptide(L)'
;MNIIVIIGAGQTGRGFINRLLYLNHVDVVFLDINHELVNRLNREKQYKISFGSQRRESLIIDNYTAYTIDSNEGQQELKKAELIFISVGQGNLSRVKDALEKAKPFERNHIDIITAENGINVSRIFSDMNLGTSFLISEAIVFCTTLEAKGSLDIVSENLDYLPYDVDSLGHQLPFKGIQATKNIEVLMQRKIYT
;
A
#
# COMPACT_ATOMS: atom_id res chain seq x y z
N MET A 1 -0.59 -13.88 13.63
CA MET A 1 -0.90 -12.46 13.40
C MET A 1 -0.68 -12.21 11.90
N ASN A 2 -1.66 -11.66 11.20
CA ASN A 2 -1.56 -11.43 9.78
C ASN A 2 -0.66 -10.21 9.57
N ILE A 3 0.42 -10.34 8.82
CA ILE A 3 1.32 -9.23 8.53
C ILE A 3 0.90 -8.58 7.23
N ILE A 4 0.50 -7.32 7.30
CA ILE A 4 0.20 -6.49 6.15
C ILE A 4 1.37 -5.55 5.89
N VAL A 5 1.89 -5.62 4.67
CA VAL A 5 3.02 -4.79 4.22
C VAL A 5 2.51 -3.72 3.25
N ILE A 6 2.97 -2.50 3.41
CA ILE A 6 2.80 -1.42 2.44
C ILE A 6 4.18 -1.08 1.87
N ILE A 7 4.42 -1.41 0.61
CA ILE A 7 5.64 -1.00 -0.10
C ILE A 7 5.40 0.38 -0.69
N GLY A 8 6.15 1.37 -0.21
CA GLY A 8 5.98 2.78 -0.50
C GLY A 8 5.33 3.53 0.68
N ALA A 9 6.17 4.11 1.55
CA ALA A 9 5.73 4.94 2.68
C ALA A 9 5.54 6.42 2.29
N GLY A 10 5.31 6.70 1.01
CA GLY A 10 5.00 8.03 0.50
C GLY A 10 3.65 8.56 0.96
N GLN A 11 3.24 9.69 0.39
CA GLN A 11 1.99 10.36 0.79
C GLN A 11 0.75 9.46 0.61
N THR A 12 0.65 8.67 -0.45
CA THR A 12 -0.49 7.77 -0.69
C THR A 12 -0.45 6.58 0.25
N GLY A 13 0.70 5.93 0.42
CA GLY A 13 0.87 4.80 1.35
C GLY A 13 0.51 5.17 2.78
N ARG A 14 1.04 6.30 3.28
CA ARG A 14 0.74 6.79 4.63
C ARG A 14 -0.65 7.41 4.75
N GLY A 15 -0.98 8.33 3.83
CA GLY A 15 -2.16 9.20 3.97
C GLY A 15 -3.47 8.56 3.56
N PHE A 16 -3.43 7.50 2.77
CA PHE A 16 -4.63 6.85 2.27
C PHE A 16 -4.68 5.34 2.60
N ILE A 17 -3.73 4.55 2.13
CA ILE A 17 -3.79 3.09 2.32
C ILE A 17 -3.71 2.74 3.81
N ASN A 18 -2.69 3.23 4.52
CA ASN A 18 -2.56 2.98 5.95
C ASN A 18 -3.70 3.60 6.76
N ARG A 19 -4.25 4.75 6.34
CA ARG A 19 -5.42 5.32 7.00
C ARG A 19 -6.61 4.35 7.00
N LEU A 20 -6.88 3.69 5.87
CA LEU A 20 -7.96 2.70 5.79
C LEU A 20 -7.69 1.51 6.71
N LEU A 21 -6.46 1.03 6.78
CA LEU A 21 -6.07 -0.07 7.68
C LEU A 21 -6.10 0.37 9.15
N TYR A 22 -5.67 1.58 9.48
CA TYR A 22 -5.80 2.18 10.81
C TYR A 22 -7.26 2.23 11.29
N LEU A 23 -8.18 2.64 10.42
CA LEU A 23 -9.62 2.65 10.71
C LEU A 23 -10.23 1.25 10.89
N ASN A 24 -9.53 0.23 10.43
CA ASN A 24 -9.85 -1.19 10.66
C ASN A 24 -9.09 -1.80 11.84
N HIS A 25 -8.34 -1.00 12.61
CA HIS A 25 -7.52 -1.44 13.75
C HIS A 25 -6.45 -2.47 13.38
N VAL A 26 -5.80 -2.27 12.24
CA VAL A 26 -4.78 -3.17 11.70
C VAL A 26 -3.43 -2.48 11.72
N ASP A 27 -2.44 -3.15 12.29
CA ASP A 27 -1.04 -2.72 12.24
C ASP A 27 -0.41 -3.08 10.90
N VAL A 28 0.50 -2.21 10.43
CA VAL A 28 1.19 -2.39 9.15
C VAL A 28 2.70 -2.32 9.27
N VAL A 29 3.38 -2.89 8.30
CA VAL A 29 4.80 -2.71 8.08
C VAL A 29 5.00 -1.87 6.83
N PHE A 30 5.61 -0.69 6.96
CA PHE A 30 6.07 0.09 5.81
C PHE A 30 7.43 -0.40 5.34
N LEU A 31 7.56 -0.59 4.03
CA LEU A 31 8.83 -0.80 3.36
C LEU A 31 9.07 0.32 2.34
N ASP A 32 10.20 1.01 2.44
CA ASP A 32 10.54 2.08 1.51
C ASP A 32 12.04 2.05 1.16
N ILE A 33 12.42 2.62 0.02
CA ILE A 33 13.83 2.78 -0.36
C ILE A 33 14.45 4.04 0.27
N ASN A 34 13.63 4.97 0.74
CA ASN A 34 14.08 6.23 1.32
C ASN A 34 14.45 6.04 2.79
N HIS A 35 15.75 5.87 3.05
CA HIS A 35 16.31 5.69 4.40
C HIS A 35 15.97 6.86 5.35
N GLU A 36 15.97 8.09 4.85
CA GLU A 36 15.64 9.27 5.68
C GLU A 36 14.17 9.22 6.14
N LEU A 37 13.25 8.90 5.22
CA LEU A 37 11.84 8.74 5.55
C LEU A 37 11.62 7.62 6.58
N VAL A 38 12.24 6.45 6.37
CA VAL A 38 12.16 5.31 7.31
C VAL A 38 12.70 5.69 8.68
N ASN A 39 13.86 6.35 8.74
CA ASN A 39 14.45 6.81 10.00
C ASN A 39 13.54 7.82 10.72
N ARG A 40 12.90 8.73 9.98
CA ARG A 40 11.94 9.67 10.56
C ARG A 40 10.71 8.97 11.10
N LEU A 41 10.11 8.05 10.34
CA LEU A 41 8.96 7.26 10.79
C LEU A 41 9.26 6.53 12.10
N ASN A 42 10.42 5.89 12.20
CA ASN A 42 10.83 5.16 13.39
C ASN A 42 11.18 6.08 14.58
N ARG A 43 11.67 7.28 14.33
CA ARG A 43 11.97 8.26 15.38
C ARG A 43 10.73 8.94 15.93
N GLU A 44 9.83 9.38 15.03
CA GLU A 44 8.62 10.13 15.39
C GLU A 44 7.49 9.19 15.85
N LYS A 45 7.46 7.94 15.36
CA LYS A 45 6.53 6.86 15.73
C LYS A 45 5.05 7.18 15.54
N GLN A 46 4.74 8.35 15.03
CA GLN A 46 3.38 8.78 14.70
C GLN A 46 3.43 9.91 13.67
N TYR A 47 2.32 10.08 12.96
CA TYR A 47 2.08 11.25 12.10
C TYR A 47 0.61 11.60 12.10
N LYS A 48 0.28 12.84 11.74
CA LYS A 48 -1.08 13.32 11.68
C LYS A 48 -1.61 13.30 10.25
N ILE A 49 -2.87 12.89 10.10
CA ILE A 49 -3.65 13.09 8.87
C ILE A 49 -4.73 14.12 9.15
N SER A 50 -4.76 15.21 8.39
CA SER A 50 -5.78 16.24 8.42
C SER A 50 -6.58 16.23 7.12
N PHE A 51 -7.84 16.73 7.18
CA PHE A 51 -8.81 16.63 6.08
C PHE A 51 -9.19 18.02 5.55
N GLY A 52 -8.23 18.76 5.01
CA GLY A 52 -8.47 20.03 4.31
C GLY A 52 -9.54 20.93 4.95
N SER A 53 -10.50 21.38 4.14
CA SER A 53 -11.63 22.21 4.57
C SER A 53 -12.82 21.43 5.16
N GLN A 54 -12.74 20.10 5.21
CA GLN A 54 -13.82 19.24 5.66
C GLN A 54 -13.84 19.13 7.19
N ARG A 55 -15.05 19.09 7.79
CA ARG A 55 -15.27 19.00 9.25
C ARG A 55 -15.02 17.57 9.78
N ARG A 56 -13.92 16.93 9.39
CA ARG A 56 -13.50 15.66 9.95
C ARG A 56 -12.34 15.90 10.90
N GLU A 57 -12.38 15.29 12.07
CA GLU A 57 -11.27 15.34 13.02
C GLU A 57 -10.01 14.71 12.44
N SER A 58 -8.86 15.29 12.76
CA SER A 58 -7.56 14.75 12.38
C SER A 58 -7.33 13.40 13.05
N LEU A 59 -6.63 12.52 12.38
CA LEU A 59 -6.21 11.24 12.92
C LEU A 59 -4.73 11.31 13.30
N ILE A 60 -4.38 10.68 14.42
CA ILE A 60 -2.97 10.39 14.77
C ILE A 60 -2.73 8.93 14.44
N ILE A 61 -1.81 8.69 13.53
CA ILE A 61 -1.50 7.35 13.02
C ILE A 61 -0.22 6.86 13.68
N ASP A 62 -0.30 5.75 14.39
CA ASP A 62 0.79 5.13 15.15
C ASP A 62 0.83 3.59 15.00
N ASN A 63 -0.02 3.04 14.15
CA ASN A 63 -0.20 1.60 13.91
C ASN A 63 0.83 1.04 12.91
N TYR A 64 2.09 1.41 13.00
CA TYR A 64 3.08 0.97 12.02
C TYR A 64 4.47 0.74 12.60
N THR A 65 5.24 -0.07 11.88
CA THR A 65 6.70 -0.12 11.91
C THR A 65 7.23 0.19 10.50
N ALA A 66 8.47 0.63 10.38
CA ALA A 66 9.05 0.98 9.08
C ALA A 66 10.47 0.44 8.93
N TYR A 67 10.78 -0.12 7.75
CA TYR A 67 12.11 -0.60 7.40
C TYR A 67 12.47 -0.19 5.98
N THR A 68 13.76 -0.11 5.68
CA THR A 68 14.18 -0.03 4.29
C THR A 68 13.99 -1.39 3.62
N ILE A 69 13.48 -1.37 2.38
CA ILE A 69 13.08 -2.59 1.68
C ILE A 69 14.24 -3.56 1.43
N ASP A 70 15.46 -3.05 1.35
CA ASP A 70 16.70 -3.78 1.12
C ASP A 70 17.43 -4.21 2.42
N SER A 71 16.98 -3.74 3.59
CA SER A 71 17.53 -4.18 4.88
C SER A 71 17.17 -5.63 5.19
N ASN A 72 17.97 -6.26 6.04
CA ASN A 72 17.69 -7.63 6.48
C ASN A 72 16.34 -7.70 7.22
N GLU A 73 16.05 -6.73 8.08
CA GLU A 73 14.81 -6.63 8.82
C GLU A 73 13.61 -6.45 7.88
N GLY A 74 13.70 -5.53 6.91
CA GLY A 74 12.67 -5.32 5.91
C GLY A 74 12.39 -6.57 5.08
N GLN A 75 13.44 -7.29 4.67
CA GLN A 75 13.30 -8.56 3.95
C GLN A 75 12.69 -9.67 4.82
N GLN A 76 12.97 -9.71 6.13
CA GLN A 76 12.34 -10.66 7.04
C GLN A 76 10.84 -10.38 7.24
N GLU A 77 10.46 -9.11 7.39
CA GLU A 77 9.04 -8.76 7.48
C GLU A 77 8.29 -9.04 6.16
N LEU A 78 8.93 -8.79 5.03
CA LEU A 78 8.36 -9.09 3.71
C LEU A 78 8.06 -10.58 3.54
N LYS A 79 8.96 -11.48 4.00
CA LYS A 79 8.75 -12.94 3.95
C LYS A 79 7.53 -13.44 4.71
N LYS A 80 7.11 -12.72 5.75
CA LYS A 80 5.97 -13.08 6.61
C LYS A 80 4.65 -12.49 6.11
N ALA A 81 4.68 -11.63 5.06
CA ALA A 81 3.50 -10.93 4.57
C ALA A 81 2.43 -11.89 4.07
N GLU A 82 1.17 -11.59 4.39
CA GLU A 82 -0.02 -12.25 3.81
C GLU A 82 -0.70 -11.36 2.78
N LEU A 83 -0.61 -10.04 2.99
CA LEU A 83 -1.15 -9.04 2.08
C LEU A 83 -0.11 -7.93 1.89
N ILE A 84 0.14 -7.59 0.63
CA ILE A 84 1.09 -6.55 0.24
C ILE A 84 0.37 -5.49 -0.57
N PHE A 85 0.37 -4.25 -0.12
CA PHE A 85 -0.01 -3.10 -0.93
C PHE A 85 1.25 -2.48 -1.55
N ILE A 86 1.18 -2.12 -2.84
CA ILE A 86 2.28 -1.46 -3.56
C ILE A 86 1.83 -0.08 -3.99
N SER A 87 2.53 0.96 -3.51
CA SER A 87 2.24 2.38 -3.82
C SER A 87 3.54 3.18 -3.92
N VAL A 88 4.28 2.97 -5.02
CA VAL A 88 5.64 3.50 -5.22
C VAL A 88 5.78 4.41 -6.46
N GLY A 89 4.72 4.55 -7.24
CA GLY A 89 4.75 5.13 -8.59
C GLY A 89 5.23 4.12 -9.63
N GLN A 90 4.59 4.14 -10.81
CA GLN A 90 4.78 3.14 -11.86
C GLN A 90 6.25 2.91 -12.24
N GLY A 91 7.07 3.98 -12.27
CA GLY A 91 8.50 3.90 -12.61
C GLY A 91 9.36 3.06 -11.63
N ASN A 92 8.82 2.73 -10.46
CA ASN A 92 9.53 1.96 -9.44
C ASN A 92 9.07 0.50 -9.31
N LEU A 93 8.07 0.07 -10.07
CA LEU A 93 7.48 -1.27 -9.95
C LEU A 93 8.49 -2.40 -10.24
N SER A 94 9.43 -2.20 -11.19
CA SER A 94 10.49 -3.18 -11.45
C SER A 94 11.37 -3.43 -10.22
N ARG A 95 11.70 -2.37 -9.49
CA ARG A 95 12.48 -2.49 -8.24
C ARG A 95 11.72 -3.23 -7.15
N VAL A 96 10.40 -3.03 -7.09
CA VAL A 96 9.54 -3.78 -6.16
C VAL A 96 9.54 -5.27 -6.53
N LYS A 97 9.40 -5.60 -7.82
CA LYS A 97 9.49 -6.98 -8.30
C LYS A 97 10.81 -7.63 -7.87
N ASP A 98 11.94 -6.97 -8.12
CA ASP A 98 13.27 -7.47 -7.72
C ASP A 98 13.37 -7.70 -6.20
N ALA A 99 12.81 -6.79 -5.40
CA ALA A 99 12.79 -6.90 -3.94
C ALA A 99 11.93 -8.08 -3.46
N LEU A 100 10.77 -8.30 -4.07
CA LEU A 100 9.89 -9.44 -3.79
C LEU A 100 10.58 -10.77 -4.15
N GLU A 101 11.21 -10.86 -5.32
CA GLU A 101 11.93 -12.06 -5.72
C GLU A 101 13.17 -12.33 -4.86
N LYS A 102 13.84 -11.30 -4.36
CA LYS A 102 14.96 -11.42 -3.42
C LYS A 102 14.51 -11.96 -2.05
N ALA A 103 13.31 -11.61 -1.61
CA ALA A 103 12.77 -12.04 -0.32
C ALA A 103 12.46 -13.55 -0.26
N LYS A 104 12.24 -14.21 -1.40
CA LYS A 104 11.87 -15.64 -1.41
C LYS A 104 12.88 -16.55 -0.68
N PRO A 105 12.41 -17.68 -0.13
CA PRO A 105 11.02 -18.13 -0.08
C PRO A 105 10.21 -17.35 0.95
N PHE A 106 8.94 -17.10 0.64
CA PHE A 106 7.99 -16.56 1.59
C PHE A 106 7.55 -17.63 2.59
N GLU A 107 7.21 -17.22 3.81
CA GLU A 107 6.80 -18.12 4.88
C GLU A 107 5.33 -18.57 4.77
N ARG A 108 4.56 -17.90 3.90
CA ARG A 108 3.15 -18.18 3.68
C ARG A 108 2.93 -19.05 2.44
N ASN A 109 1.90 -19.87 2.51
CA ASN A 109 1.51 -20.73 1.36
C ASN A 109 0.82 -19.93 0.25
N HIS A 110 0.35 -18.72 0.57
CA HIS A 110 -0.32 -17.82 -0.36
C HIS A 110 -0.15 -16.38 0.09
N ILE A 111 -0.02 -15.46 -0.88
CA ILE A 111 0.14 -14.02 -0.67
C ILE A 111 -0.80 -13.28 -1.61
N ASP A 112 -1.51 -12.28 -1.08
CA ASP A 112 -2.27 -11.33 -1.86
C ASP A 112 -1.43 -10.07 -2.11
N ILE A 113 -1.44 -9.58 -3.35
CA ILE A 113 -0.72 -8.37 -3.74
C ILE A 113 -1.70 -7.40 -4.39
N ILE A 114 -1.78 -6.18 -3.87
CA ILE A 114 -2.61 -5.10 -4.41
C ILE A 114 -1.71 -3.99 -4.93
N THR A 115 -1.73 -3.74 -6.22
CA THR A 115 -1.06 -2.57 -6.80
C THR A 115 -1.99 -1.37 -6.73
N ALA A 116 -1.69 -0.41 -5.87
CA ALA A 116 -2.43 0.83 -5.69
C ALA A 116 -1.78 1.97 -6.50
N GLU A 117 -1.75 1.78 -7.83
CA GLU A 117 -1.12 2.67 -8.78
C GLU A 117 -2.13 3.18 -9.82
N ASN A 118 -1.97 4.42 -10.24
CA ASN A 118 -2.86 5.02 -11.23
C ASN A 118 -2.39 4.72 -12.67
N GLY A 119 -2.42 3.46 -13.08
CA GLY A 119 -2.04 3.02 -14.41
C GLY A 119 -2.91 1.86 -14.90
N ILE A 120 -2.91 1.61 -16.20
CA ILE A 120 -3.63 0.50 -16.80
C ILE A 120 -2.69 -0.69 -16.89
N ASN A 121 -3.15 -1.86 -16.44
CA ASN A 121 -2.40 -3.13 -16.49
C ASN A 121 -1.02 -3.05 -15.79
N VAL A 122 -0.91 -2.28 -14.72
CA VAL A 122 0.35 -2.12 -13.97
C VAL A 122 0.81 -3.43 -13.32
N SER A 123 -0.12 -4.34 -13.03
CA SER A 123 0.14 -5.66 -12.49
C SER A 123 0.91 -6.59 -13.44
N ARG A 124 0.87 -6.33 -14.75
CA ARG A 124 1.55 -7.15 -15.77
C ARG A 124 3.06 -7.27 -15.56
N ILE A 125 3.69 -6.28 -14.93
CA ILE A 125 5.13 -6.33 -14.63
C ILE A 125 5.50 -7.50 -13.71
N PHE A 126 4.53 -8.02 -12.96
CA PHE A 126 4.70 -9.12 -12.02
C PHE A 126 4.28 -10.49 -12.58
N SER A 127 3.84 -10.57 -13.86
CA SER A 127 3.26 -11.78 -14.44
C SER A 127 4.20 -12.99 -14.50
N ASP A 128 5.50 -12.75 -14.59
CA ASP A 128 6.56 -13.77 -14.63
C ASP A 128 7.31 -13.91 -13.29
N MET A 129 6.81 -13.27 -12.22
CA MET A 129 7.43 -13.30 -10.90
C MET A 129 7.33 -14.69 -10.27
N ASN A 130 8.42 -15.11 -9.61
CA ASN A 130 8.47 -16.35 -8.86
C ASN A 130 8.85 -16.08 -7.41
N LEU A 131 7.90 -16.23 -6.49
CA LEU A 131 8.07 -16.02 -5.05
C LEU A 131 8.36 -17.30 -4.26
N GLY A 132 8.38 -18.47 -4.91
CA GLY A 132 8.50 -19.76 -4.23
C GLY A 132 7.22 -20.14 -3.46
N THR A 133 6.14 -19.39 -3.62
CA THR A 133 4.82 -19.64 -3.06
C THR A 133 3.74 -19.15 -4.05
N SER A 134 2.48 -19.55 -3.84
CA SER A 134 1.37 -19.02 -4.65
C SER A 134 1.10 -17.55 -4.29
N PHE A 135 0.72 -16.76 -5.28
CA PHE A 135 0.25 -15.39 -5.06
C PHE A 135 -0.84 -15.03 -6.06
N LEU A 136 -1.70 -14.11 -5.65
CA LEU A 136 -2.63 -13.42 -6.53
C LEU A 136 -2.31 -11.94 -6.54
N ILE A 137 -2.47 -11.32 -7.70
CA ILE A 137 -2.21 -9.89 -7.83
C ILE A 137 -3.43 -9.20 -8.42
N SER A 138 -3.84 -8.11 -7.78
CA SER A 138 -4.97 -7.28 -8.16
C SER A 138 -4.55 -5.82 -8.30
N GLU A 139 -5.26 -5.08 -9.12
CA GLU A 139 -5.09 -3.64 -9.28
C GLU A 139 -6.14 -2.90 -8.44
N ALA A 140 -5.73 -1.82 -7.80
CA ALA A 140 -6.62 -0.89 -7.11
C ALA A 140 -6.49 0.52 -7.70
N ILE A 141 -7.55 1.32 -7.60
CA ILE A 141 -7.56 2.69 -8.09
C ILE A 141 -7.56 3.66 -6.93
N VAL A 142 -6.56 4.53 -6.87
CA VAL A 142 -6.47 5.59 -5.88
C VAL A 142 -7.17 6.84 -6.40
N PHE A 143 -8.37 7.14 -5.87
CA PHE A 143 -9.11 8.37 -6.15
C PHE A 143 -8.78 9.48 -5.16
N CYS A 144 -8.27 9.13 -3.98
CA CYS A 144 -8.01 10.05 -2.89
C CYS A 144 -6.71 10.84 -3.14
N THR A 145 -6.82 12.17 -3.13
CA THR A 145 -5.65 13.04 -3.17
C THR A 145 -5.04 13.17 -1.77
N THR A 146 -3.74 13.02 -1.70
CA THR A 146 -2.94 13.18 -0.49
C THR A 146 -1.75 14.08 -0.76
N LEU A 147 -1.46 15.00 0.18
CA LEU A 147 -0.33 15.92 0.10
C LEU A 147 0.49 15.83 1.38
N GLU A 148 1.78 15.71 1.23
CA GLU A 148 2.72 15.75 2.36
C GLU A 148 2.90 17.19 2.83
N ALA A 149 2.78 17.43 4.14
CA ALA A 149 3.09 18.72 4.72
C ALA A 149 4.60 18.95 4.67
N LYS A 150 5.01 20.10 4.14
CA LYS A 150 6.43 20.44 3.93
C LYS A 150 7.24 20.28 5.22
N GLY A 151 8.28 19.45 5.17
CA GLY A 151 9.20 19.22 6.29
C GLY A 151 8.63 18.39 7.44
N SER A 152 7.46 17.74 7.27
CA SER A 152 6.80 16.92 8.28
C SER A 152 6.47 15.55 7.72
N LEU A 153 6.13 14.56 8.58
CA LEU A 153 5.51 13.31 8.19
C LEU A 153 4.00 13.45 7.98
N ASP A 154 3.43 14.57 8.40
CA ASP A 154 1.99 14.80 8.37
C ASP A 154 1.44 14.86 6.94
N ILE A 155 0.21 14.42 6.78
CA ILE A 155 -0.49 14.36 5.51
C ILE A 155 -1.77 15.21 5.57
N VAL A 156 -2.00 15.97 4.52
CA VAL A 156 -3.32 16.53 4.22
C VAL A 156 -3.99 15.63 3.19
N SER A 157 -5.18 15.15 3.49
CA SER A 157 -5.89 14.17 2.67
C SER A 157 -7.30 14.63 2.34
N GLU A 158 -7.81 14.23 1.20
CA GLU A 158 -9.25 14.25 0.96
C GLU A 158 -9.97 13.28 1.91
N ASN A 159 -11.22 13.61 2.24
CA ASN A 159 -12.07 12.78 3.09
C ASN A 159 -12.78 11.70 2.25
N LEU A 160 -12.02 10.80 1.66
CA LEU A 160 -12.51 9.69 0.85
C LEU A 160 -11.98 8.37 1.40
N ASP A 161 -12.83 7.59 2.05
CA ASP A 161 -12.49 6.27 2.60
C ASP A 161 -12.96 5.15 1.64
N TYR A 162 -12.47 5.17 0.40
CA TYR A 162 -12.87 4.23 -0.64
C TYR A 162 -11.69 3.89 -1.55
N LEU A 163 -11.19 2.65 -1.44
CA LEU A 163 -10.16 2.06 -2.32
C LEU A 163 -10.77 0.86 -3.05
N PRO A 164 -11.24 1.02 -4.30
CA PRO A 164 -11.70 -0.10 -5.11
C PRO A 164 -10.52 -0.94 -5.61
N TYR A 165 -10.66 -2.25 -5.58
CA TYR A 165 -9.71 -3.20 -6.18
C TYR A 165 -10.43 -4.25 -7.03
N ASP A 166 -9.72 -4.83 -7.99
CA ASP A 166 -10.23 -5.86 -8.88
C ASP A 166 -10.42 -7.19 -8.16
N VAL A 167 -11.66 -7.50 -7.81
CA VAL A 167 -11.99 -8.74 -7.12
C VAL A 167 -11.89 -9.96 -8.02
N ASP A 168 -12.06 -9.80 -9.33
CA ASP A 168 -12.01 -10.94 -10.27
C ASP A 168 -10.57 -11.49 -10.36
N SER A 169 -9.56 -10.62 -10.29
CA SER A 169 -8.15 -11.03 -10.25
C SER A 169 -7.72 -11.60 -8.89
N LEU A 170 -8.32 -11.15 -7.78
CA LEU A 170 -7.99 -11.66 -6.45
C LEU A 170 -8.78 -12.94 -6.08
N GLY A 171 -9.96 -13.12 -6.67
CA GLY A 171 -10.82 -14.29 -6.45
C GLY A 171 -11.58 -14.30 -5.11
N HIS A 172 -11.35 -13.34 -4.22
CA HIS A 172 -12.02 -13.21 -2.93
C HIS A 172 -12.07 -11.77 -2.44
N GLN A 173 -12.85 -11.51 -1.40
CA GLN A 173 -12.98 -10.18 -0.79
C GLN A 173 -12.03 -10.01 0.38
N LEU A 174 -11.39 -8.83 0.46
CA LEU A 174 -10.61 -8.44 1.63
C LEU A 174 -11.54 -7.97 2.76
N PRO A 175 -11.24 -8.31 4.02
CA PRO A 175 -12.15 -8.07 5.15
C PRO A 175 -12.05 -6.64 5.74
N PHE A 176 -11.68 -5.64 4.93
CA PHE A 176 -11.43 -4.28 5.41
C PHE A 176 -12.50 -3.31 4.92
N LYS A 177 -13.12 -2.59 5.85
CA LYS A 177 -14.03 -1.51 5.52
C LYS A 177 -13.29 -0.41 4.75
N GLY A 178 -13.88 0.05 3.64
CA GLY A 178 -13.28 1.06 2.78
C GLY A 178 -12.36 0.49 1.67
N ILE A 179 -11.88 -0.74 1.80
CA ILE A 179 -11.16 -1.46 0.73
C ILE A 179 -12.18 -2.39 0.06
N GLN A 180 -12.65 -2.02 -1.14
CA GLN A 180 -13.88 -2.59 -1.68
C GLN A 180 -13.65 -3.40 -2.95
N ALA A 181 -14.16 -4.61 -2.93
CA ALA A 181 -14.21 -5.49 -4.08
C ALA A 181 -15.03 -4.86 -5.23
N THR A 182 -14.43 -4.75 -6.40
CA THR A 182 -15.03 -4.12 -7.57
C THR A 182 -14.83 -5.02 -8.78
N LYS A 183 -15.91 -5.26 -9.52
CA LYS A 183 -15.83 -5.92 -10.83
C LYS A 183 -15.60 -4.90 -11.94
N ASN A 184 -14.93 -5.33 -13.01
CA ASN A 184 -14.65 -4.46 -14.18
C ASN A 184 -13.92 -3.16 -13.81
N ILE A 185 -12.91 -3.25 -12.99
CA ILE A 185 -12.14 -2.09 -12.51
C ILE A 185 -11.57 -1.24 -13.67
N GLU A 186 -11.30 -1.85 -14.82
CA GLU A 186 -10.84 -1.15 -16.03
C GLU A 186 -11.80 -0.04 -16.49
N VAL A 187 -13.13 -0.26 -16.31
CA VAL A 187 -14.13 0.76 -16.65
C VAL A 187 -14.01 1.99 -15.73
N LEU A 188 -13.70 1.76 -14.46
CA LEU A 188 -13.46 2.86 -13.50
C LEU A 188 -12.14 3.58 -13.82
N MET A 189 -11.09 2.86 -14.21
CA MET A 189 -9.81 3.44 -14.61
C MET A 189 -9.96 4.32 -15.85
N GLN A 190 -10.66 3.84 -16.87
CA GLN A 190 -10.94 4.63 -18.07
C GLN A 190 -11.67 5.94 -17.75
N ARG A 191 -12.69 5.91 -16.90
CA ARG A 191 -13.40 7.11 -16.46
C ARG A 191 -12.49 8.13 -15.78
N LYS A 192 -11.52 7.68 -14.99
CA LYS A 192 -10.56 8.56 -14.31
C LYS A 192 -9.60 9.27 -15.27
N ILE A 193 -9.23 8.64 -16.37
CA ILE A 193 -8.29 9.20 -17.36
C ILE A 193 -8.96 10.30 -18.19
N TYR A 194 -10.28 10.25 -18.35
CA TYR A 194 -11.05 11.20 -19.18
C TYR A 194 -11.79 12.29 -18.37
N THR A 195 -11.61 12.36 -17.06
CA THR A 195 -12.08 13.45 -16.19
C THR A 195 -10.92 14.26 -15.64
#